data_8afdd8b914da878bcbf4001392354938
#
_entry.id   8afdd8b914da878bcbf4001392354938
#
_cell.length_a   1.000
_cell.length_b   1.000
_cell.length_c   1.000
_cell.angle_alpha   90.00
_cell.angle_beta   90.00
_cell.angle_gamma   90.00
#
_symmetry.space_group_name_H-M   'P 1'
#
loop_
_entity.id
_entity.type
_entity.pdbx_description
1 polymer ?
#
loop_
_entity_poly.entity_id
_entity_poly.type
_entity_poly.pdbx_seq_one_letter_code
_entity_poly.pdbx_strand_id
1 'polypeptide(L)'
;AQIGIHGPVFDLLDRSMNENGTGNVRDGKYIKEGFSAELDEVRSLSENSQQYIADLEEREKTKTGIKLKIGFNNVFGYYFEISNANKIPIPPYYMRKQTLVNAERYITPELKEFEAKALTAKEKTEELELKIYQAVKAEIRPEIPDMQKTARALAALDCIASLSRAALKDR
;
A
#
# COMPACT_ATOMS: atom_id res chain seq x y z
N ALA A 1 -23.15 -28.75 21.72
CA ALA A 1 -22.16 -27.82 21.19
C ALA A 1 -22.88 -26.57 20.70
N GLN A 2 -22.48 -25.39 21.20
CA GLN A 2 -23.08 -24.14 20.83
C GLN A 2 -22.30 -23.58 19.63
N ILE A 3 -22.96 -23.41 18.48
CA ILE A 3 -22.39 -22.75 17.32
C ILE A 3 -22.67 -21.26 17.52
N GLY A 4 -21.60 -20.48 17.73
CA GLY A 4 -21.71 -19.03 17.89
C GLY A 4 -21.83 -18.31 16.55
N ILE A 5 -22.59 -17.22 16.55
CA ILE A 5 -22.63 -16.26 15.45
C ILE A 5 -21.65 -15.14 15.85
N HIS A 6 -20.52 -15.07 15.15
CA HIS A 6 -19.45 -14.10 15.47
C HIS A 6 -19.67 -12.77 14.71
N GLY A 7 -20.91 -12.23 14.76
CA GLY A 7 -21.31 -11.01 14.08
C GLY A 7 -20.40 -9.81 14.33
N PRO A 8 -20.11 -9.45 15.59
CA PRO A 8 -19.24 -8.30 15.87
C PRO A 8 -17.84 -8.42 15.28
N VAL A 9 -17.27 -9.65 15.27
CA VAL A 9 -15.95 -9.89 14.66
C VAL A 9 -16.04 -9.77 13.14
N PHE A 10 -17.11 -10.33 12.55
CA PHE A 10 -17.35 -10.20 11.11
C PHE A 10 -17.50 -8.72 10.72
N ASP A 11 -18.35 -7.97 11.41
CA ASP A 11 -18.59 -6.55 11.15
C ASP A 11 -17.32 -5.71 11.29
N LEU A 12 -16.48 -6.02 12.30
CA LEU A 12 -15.18 -5.35 12.47
C LEU A 12 -14.26 -5.62 11.30
N LEU A 13 -14.09 -6.89 10.91
CA LEU A 13 -13.24 -7.29 9.80
C LEU A 13 -13.74 -6.73 8.49
N ASP A 14 -15.05 -6.82 8.23
CA ASP A 14 -15.66 -6.32 6.99
C ASP A 14 -15.46 -4.81 6.80
N ARG A 15 -15.56 -4.02 7.87
CA ARG A 15 -15.35 -2.57 7.83
C ARG A 15 -13.87 -2.18 7.76
N SER A 16 -12.99 -2.96 8.41
CA SER A 16 -11.59 -2.56 8.61
C SER A 16 -10.62 -3.12 7.59
N MET A 17 -10.88 -4.33 7.07
CA MET A 17 -9.92 -5.05 6.24
C MET A 17 -10.28 -4.98 4.77
N ASN A 18 -9.25 -4.76 3.93
CA ASN A 18 -9.40 -4.76 2.50
C ASN A 18 -9.36 -6.21 1.97
N GLU A 19 -10.41 -6.65 1.27
CA GLU A 19 -10.52 -8.00 0.69
C GLU A 19 -9.44 -8.30 -0.35
N ASN A 20 -8.99 -7.27 -1.07
CA ASN A 20 -7.94 -7.35 -2.09
C ASN A 20 -6.55 -7.03 -1.52
N GLY A 21 -6.41 -6.98 -0.18
CA GLY A 21 -5.12 -6.75 0.47
C GLY A 21 -4.12 -7.82 0.05
N THR A 22 -2.93 -7.41 -0.34
CA THR A 22 -1.80 -8.33 -0.53
C THR A 22 -1.54 -9.01 0.80
N GLY A 23 -1.42 -10.34 0.82
CA GLY A 23 -1.27 -11.12 2.08
C GLY A 23 -0.02 -10.79 2.91
N ASN A 24 0.70 -9.73 2.54
CA ASN A 24 1.91 -9.26 3.20
C ASN A 24 1.69 -7.86 3.77
N VAL A 25 1.79 -7.74 5.09
CA VAL A 25 1.66 -6.47 5.83
C VAL A 25 2.65 -5.40 5.34
N ARG A 26 3.79 -5.80 4.75
CA ARG A 26 4.81 -4.87 4.23
C ARG A 26 4.39 -4.16 2.95
N ASP A 27 3.43 -4.71 2.22
CA ASP A 27 2.98 -4.13 0.95
C ASP A 27 1.92 -3.03 1.16
N GLY A 28 1.43 -2.84 2.41
CA GLY A 28 0.41 -1.88 2.77
C GLY A 28 -0.97 -2.19 2.17
N LYS A 29 -1.91 -1.23 2.27
CA LYS A 29 -3.27 -1.31 1.71
C LYS A 29 -4.14 -2.44 2.26
N TYR A 30 -3.86 -2.90 3.48
CA TYR A 30 -4.67 -3.92 4.14
C TYR A 30 -5.82 -3.35 4.99
N ILE A 31 -5.77 -2.06 5.33
CA ILE A 31 -6.89 -1.35 5.95
C ILE A 31 -7.78 -0.72 4.88
N LYS A 32 -9.09 -0.94 5.00
CA LYS A 32 -10.10 -0.45 4.07
C LYS A 32 -10.18 1.08 4.10
N GLU A 33 -10.37 1.69 2.95
CA GLU A 33 -10.63 3.12 2.82
C GLU A 33 -11.94 3.48 3.54
N GLY A 34 -11.99 4.62 4.21
CA GLY A 34 -13.12 5.04 5.04
C GLY A 34 -13.13 4.49 6.46
N PHE A 35 -12.21 3.57 6.82
CA PHE A 35 -12.13 3.06 8.20
C PHE A 35 -11.47 4.05 9.16
N SER A 36 -10.48 4.81 8.71
CA SER A 36 -9.78 5.82 9.50
C SER A 36 -9.57 7.09 8.69
N ALA A 37 -10.24 8.18 9.09
CA ALA A 37 -10.09 9.47 8.42
C ALA A 37 -8.64 9.98 8.43
N GLU A 38 -7.88 9.74 9.51
CA GLU A 38 -6.47 10.11 9.62
C GLU A 38 -5.60 9.35 8.60
N LEU A 39 -5.86 8.04 8.43
CA LEU A 39 -5.15 7.24 7.44
C LEU A 39 -5.49 7.66 6.01
N ASP A 40 -6.76 7.94 5.74
CA ASP A 40 -7.23 8.36 4.42
C ASP A 40 -6.66 9.73 4.03
N GLU A 41 -6.55 10.66 4.98
CA GLU A 41 -5.89 11.95 4.76
C GLU A 41 -4.41 11.78 4.37
N VAL A 42 -3.66 10.95 5.10
CA VAL A 42 -2.24 10.72 4.81
C VAL A 42 -2.06 9.95 3.49
N ARG A 43 -2.95 9.02 3.15
CA ARG A 43 -2.97 8.33 1.85
C ARG A 43 -3.23 9.30 0.70
N SER A 44 -4.18 10.21 0.86
CA SER A 44 -4.49 11.21 -0.17
C SER A 44 -3.28 12.13 -0.45
N LEU A 45 -2.51 12.48 0.59
CA LEU A 45 -1.26 13.23 0.43
C LEU A 45 -0.20 12.41 -0.34
N SER A 46 -0.14 11.10 -0.12
CA SER A 46 0.76 10.20 -0.85
C SER A 46 0.35 10.01 -2.31
N GLU A 47 -0.95 9.91 -2.62
CA GLU A 47 -1.48 9.80 -3.97
C GLU A 47 -1.33 11.10 -4.76
N ASN A 48 -1.58 12.24 -4.14
CA ASN A 48 -1.30 13.56 -4.70
C ASN A 48 0.18 13.73 -5.07
N SER A 49 1.07 12.96 -4.42
CA SER A 49 2.49 12.95 -4.76
C SER A 49 2.77 12.39 -6.15
N GLN A 50 2.03 11.41 -6.62
CA GLN A 50 2.17 10.85 -7.99
C GLN A 50 1.69 11.85 -9.04
N GLN A 51 0.58 12.52 -8.77
CA GLN A 51 0.08 13.57 -9.66
C GLN A 51 1.06 14.74 -9.72
N TYR A 52 1.59 15.16 -8.57
CA TYR A 52 2.58 16.24 -8.52
C TYR A 52 3.84 15.91 -9.35
N ILE A 53 4.32 14.66 -9.31
CA ILE A 53 5.46 14.21 -10.12
C ILE A 53 5.14 14.31 -11.62
N ALA A 54 3.96 13.91 -12.05
CA ALA A 54 3.53 14.00 -13.45
C ALA A 54 3.43 15.47 -13.90
N ASP A 55 2.82 16.31 -13.08
CA ASP A 55 2.68 17.75 -13.35
C ASP A 55 4.05 18.47 -13.38
N LEU A 56 4.96 18.10 -12.49
CA LEU A 56 6.32 18.61 -12.44
C LEU A 56 7.11 18.22 -13.70
N GLU A 57 6.97 16.96 -14.14
CA GLU A 57 7.61 16.49 -15.37
C GLU A 57 7.14 17.26 -16.60
N GLU A 58 5.83 17.49 -16.73
CA GLU A 58 5.25 18.22 -17.84
C GLU A 58 5.61 19.72 -17.80
N ARG A 59 5.57 20.32 -16.62
CA ARG A 59 5.96 21.70 -16.40
C ARG A 59 7.44 21.94 -16.76
N GLU A 60 8.34 21.07 -16.32
CA GLU A 60 9.76 21.19 -16.64
C GLU A 60 10.04 20.93 -18.14
N LYS A 61 9.35 20.01 -18.78
CA LYS A 61 9.41 19.82 -20.25
C LYS A 61 9.00 21.08 -21.00
N THR A 62 7.89 21.69 -20.59
CA THR A 62 7.37 22.92 -21.22
C THR A 62 8.31 24.10 -21.01
N LYS A 63 8.83 24.25 -19.78
CA LYS A 63 9.70 25.36 -19.40
C LYS A 63 11.07 25.31 -20.07
N THR A 64 11.64 24.12 -20.18
CA THR A 64 13.02 23.94 -20.66
C THR A 64 13.10 23.50 -22.13
N GLY A 65 12.03 22.93 -22.67
CA GLY A 65 12.00 22.28 -24.00
C GLY A 65 12.74 20.92 -24.00
N ILE A 66 13.29 20.47 -22.88
CA ILE A 66 14.07 19.24 -22.76
C ILE A 66 13.12 18.05 -22.65
N LYS A 67 13.36 16.99 -23.43
CA LYS A 67 12.69 15.70 -23.26
C LYS A 67 13.30 14.97 -22.06
N LEU A 68 12.69 15.12 -20.90
CA LEU A 68 13.10 14.48 -19.66
C LEU A 68 12.02 13.51 -19.16
N LYS A 69 12.41 12.62 -18.27
CA LYS A 69 11.50 11.76 -17.48
C LYS A 69 11.90 11.85 -16.02
N ILE A 70 10.92 11.80 -15.12
CA ILE A 70 11.20 11.64 -13.68
C ILE A 70 11.25 10.15 -13.37
N GLY A 71 12.33 9.71 -12.73
CA GLY A 71 12.52 8.37 -12.22
C GLY A 71 12.80 8.37 -10.73
N PHE A 72 12.70 7.22 -10.10
CA PHE A 72 13.05 7.00 -8.69
C PHE A 72 14.10 5.90 -8.59
N ASN A 73 15.07 6.11 -7.69
CA ASN A 73 16.11 5.16 -7.36
C ASN A 73 16.32 5.14 -5.85
N ASN A 74 16.43 3.95 -5.26
CA ASN A 74 16.59 3.78 -3.80
C ASN A 74 17.86 4.44 -3.23
N VAL A 75 18.87 4.73 -4.07
CA VAL A 75 20.13 5.35 -3.63
C VAL A 75 20.08 6.87 -3.69
N PHE A 76 19.43 7.43 -4.71
CA PHE A 76 19.45 8.88 -5.00
C PHE A 76 18.09 9.57 -4.83
N GLY A 77 17.00 8.80 -4.64
CA GLY A 77 15.65 9.29 -4.63
C GLY A 77 15.12 9.61 -6.02
N TYR A 78 14.31 10.66 -6.12
CA TYR A 78 13.79 11.14 -7.40
C TYR A 78 14.85 11.90 -8.21
N TYR A 79 14.83 11.69 -9.54
CA TYR A 79 15.75 12.33 -10.48
C TYR A 79 15.08 12.60 -11.82
N PHE A 80 15.57 13.61 -12.52
CA PHE A 80 15.30 13.82 -13.93
C PHE A 80 16.28 13.03 -14.78
N GLU A 81 15.80 12.21 -15.68
CA GLU A 81 16.62 11.49 -16.66
C GLU A 81 16.53 12.18 -18.01
N ILE A 82 17.66 12.61 -18.54
CA ILE A 82 17.78 13.32 -19.80
C ILE A 82 18.71 12.49 -20.70
N SER A 83 18.23 12.18 -21.93
CA SER A 83 19.02 11.45 -22.91
C SER A 83 20.25 12.25 -23.35
N ASN A 84 21.39 11.58 -23.57
CA ASN A 84 22.61 12.18 -24.14
C ASN A 84 22.40 12.71 -25.57
N ALA A 85 21.31 12.31 -26.25
CA ALA A 85 20.91 12.88 -27.55
C ALA A 85 20.29 14.29 -27.42
N ASN A 86 20.04 14.77 -26.20
CA ASN A 86 19.54 16.12 -25.97
C ASN A 86 20.57 17.16 -26.42
N LYS A 87 20.13 18.12 -27.25
CA LYS A 87 20.97 19.23 -27.73
C LYS A 87 20.68 20.57 -27.03
N ILE A 88 19.68 20.57 -26.15
CA ILE A 88 19.24 21.78 -25.43
C ILE A 88 20.16 21.95 -24.22
N PRO A 89 20.69 23.15 -23.96
CA PRO A 89 21.54 23.39 -22.80
C PRO A 89 20.79 23.10 -21.49
N ILE A 90 21.47 22.42 -20.60
CA ILE A 90 20.93 22.06 -19.28
C ILE A 90 20.90 23.32 -18.40
N PRO A 91 19.78 23.65 -17.78
CA PRO A 91 19.68 24.81 -16.90
C PRO A 91 20.62 24.71 -15.69
N PRO A 92 21.18 25.84 -15.19
CA PRO A 92 22.19 25.83 -14.11
C PRO A 92 21.65 25.32 -12.78
N TYR A 93 20.34 25.29 -12.56
CA TYR A 93 19.73 24.75 -11.34
C TYR A 93 19.57 23.22 -11.33
N TYR A 94 19.92 22.55 -12.45
CA TYR A 94 20.01 21.09 -12.52
C TYR A 94 21.38 20.64 -12.00
N MET A 95 21.38 19.90 -10.91
CA MET A 95 22.60 19.32 -10.34
C MET A 95 22.76 17.88 -10.85
N ARG A 96 23.82 17.61 -11.62
CA ARG A 96 24.11 16.28 -12.12
C ARG A 96 24.47 15.33 -10.97
N LYS A 97 23.85 14.18 -10.93
CA LYS A 97 24.08 13.12 -9.93
C LYS A 97 24.74 11.87 -10.51
N GLN A 98 24.38 11.50 -11.72
CA GLN A 98 24.89 10.29 -12.35
C GLN A 98 24.95 10.45 -13.85
N THR A 99 26.00 9.92 -14.46
CA THR A 99 26.15 9.77 -15.91
C THR A 99 26.00 8.30 -16.26
N LEU A 100 25.11 8.01 -17.21
CA LEU A 100 24.88 6.69 -17.78
C LEU A 100 25.38 6.67 -19.23
N VAL A 101 25.41 5.49 -19.84
CA VAL A 101 25.86 5.33 -21.24
C VAL A 101 25.01 6.16 -22.21
N ASN A 102 23.67 6.20 -22.00
CA ASN A 102 22.71 6.83 -22.91
C ASN A 102 21.94 8.01 -22.31
N ALA A 103 22.17 8.33 -21.04
CA ALA A 103 21.44 9.38 -20.34
C ALA A 103 22.26 9.98 -19.18
N GLU A 104 21.87 11.14 -18.73
CA GLU A 104 22.36 11.74 -17.50
C GLU A 104 21.22 11.96 -16.52
N ARG A 105 21.49 11.83 -15.22
CA ARG A 105 20.53 11.99 -14.15
C ARG A 105 20.83 13.26 -13.36
N TYR A 106 19.80 14.06 -13.19
CA TYR A 106 19.86 15.35 -12.51
C TYR A 106 18.86 15.42 -11.38
N ILE A 107 19.17 16.25 -10.40
CA ILE A 107 18.24 16.64 -9.34
C ILE A 107 18.10 18.17 -9.31
N THR A 108 16.96 18.63 -8.79
CA THR A 108 16.71 20.04 -8.52
C THR A 108 16.37 20.24 -7.04
N PRO A 109 16.53 21.45 -6.49
CA PRO A 109 16.09 21.74 -5.12
C PRO A 109 14.61 21.43 -4.90
N GLU A 110 13.74 21.79 -5.86
CA GLU A 110 12.32 21.52 -5.81
C GLU A 110 12.00 20.01 -5.74
N LEU A 111 12.70 19.20 -6.55
CA LEU A 111 12.53 17.75 -6.53
C LEU A 111 12.98 17.12 -5.21
N LYS A 112 14.01 17.68 -4.56
CA LYS A 112 14.45 17.25 -3.23
C LYS A 112 13.48 17.61 -2.12
N GLU A 113 12.90 18.80 -2.15
CA GLU A 113 11.88 19.20 -1.17
C GLU A 113 10.65 18.33 -1.28
N PHE A 114 10.24 18.05 -2.52
CA PHE A 114 9.16 17.12 -2.77
C PHE A 114 9.47 15.72 -2.23
N GLU A 115 10.65 15.18 -2.52
CA GLU A 115 11.10 13.88 -2.03
C GLU A 115 10.99 13.76 -0.52
N ALA A 116 11.49 14.75 0.22
CA ALA A 116 11.41 14.76 1.68
C ALA A 116 9.97 14.68 2.18
N LYS A 117 9.04 15.42 1.55
CA LYS A 117 7.61 15.39 1.89
C LYS A 117 6.96 14.05 1.54
N ALA A 118 7.26 13.49 0.37
CA ALA A 118 6.70 12.23 -0.09
C ALA A 118 7.16 11.04 0.78
N LEU A 119 8.44 10.98 1.15
CA LEU A 119 8.97 9.96 2.05
C LEU A 119 8.32 10.03 3.44
N THR A 120 8.19 11.22 4.00
CA THR A 120 7.53 11.42 5.30
C THR A 120 6.07 10.98 5.26
N ALA A 121 5.33 11.26 4.18
CA ALA A 121 3.94 10.84 4.02
C ALA A 121 3.84 9.31 3.92
N LYS A 122 4.74 8.67 3.18
CA LYS A 122 4.79 7.21 3.05
C LYS A 122 5.07 6.53 4.39
N GLU A 123 6.09 6.98 5.12
CA GLU A 123 6.43 6.43 6.45
C GLU A 123 5.28 6.56 7.44
N LYS A 124 4.61 7.72 7.46
CA LYS A 124 3.42 7.93 8.29
C LYS A 124 2.27 7.02 7.91
N THR A 125 2.04 6.79 6.62
CA THR A 125 0.99 5.87 6.16
C THR A 125 1.26 4.45 6.65
N GLU A 126 2.49 3.96 6.50
CA GLU A 126 2.89 2.62 6.94
C GLU A 126 2.76 2.47 8.46
N GLU A 127 3.18 3.47 9.23
CA GLU A 127 3.08 3.47 10.70
C GLU A 127 1.62 3.47 11.17
N LEU A 128 0.78 4.35 10.61
CA LEU A 128 -0.64 4.43 10.95
C LEU A 128 -1.39 3.15 10.58
N GLU A 129 -1.13 2.62 9.40
CA GLU A 129 -1.75 1.38 8.93
C GLU A 129 -1.40 0.21 9.84
N LEU A 130 -0.13 0.09 10.23
CA LEU A 130 0.33 -0.93 11.18
C LEU A 130 -0.33 -0.75 12.55
N LYS A 131 -0.43 0.47 13.06
CA LYS A 131 -1.07 0.77 14.35
C LYS A 131 -2.54 0.37 14.34
N ILE A 132 -3.29 0.71 13.29
CA ILE A 132 -4.70 0.33 13.13
C ILE A 132 -4.84 -1.19 13.06
N TYR A 133 -4.00 -1.86 12.27
CA TYR A 133 -3.99 -3.31 12.18
C TYR A 133 -3.75 -3.99 13.53
N GLN A 134 -2.81 -3.50 14.32
CA GLN A 134 -2.57 -4.03 15.67
C GLN A 134 -3.77 -3.80 16.61
N ALA A 135 -4.47 -2.68 16.49
CA ALA A 135 -5.68 -2.40 17.25
C ALA A 135 -6.81 -3.38 16.88
N VAL A 136 -7.07 -3.60 15.58
CA VAL A 136 -8.04 -4.59 15.10
C VAL A 136 -7.70 -5.99 15.61
N LYS A 137 -6.43 -6.40 15.54
CA LYS A 137 -5.99 -7.69 16.11
C LYS A 137 -6.22 -7.82 17.60
N ALA A 138 -5.97 -6.75 18.36
CA ALA A 138 -6.18 -6.74 19.80
C ALA A 138 -7.65 -6.91 20.17
N GLU A 139 -8.57 -6.30 19.38
CA GLU A 139 -10.00 -6.40 19.57
C GLU A 139 -10.55 -7.81 19.24
N ILE A 140 -10.00 -8.48 18.23
CA ILE A 140 -10.41 -9.84 17.84
C ILE A 140 -9.87 -10.90 18.80
N ARG A 141 -8.71 -10.67 19.42
CA ARG A 141 -7.99 -11.67 20.22
C ARG A 141 -8.83 -12.35 21.31
N PRO A 142 -9.69 -11.66 22.06
CA PRO A 142 -10.54 -12.29 23.08
C PRO A 142 -11.58 -13.25 22.48
N GLU A 143 -12.01 -13.04 21.25
CA GLU A 143 -13.03 -13.84 20.56
C GLU A 143 -12.49 -15.14 19.95
N ILE A 144 -11.17 -15.27 19.78
CA ILE A 144 -10.52 -16.43 19.15
C ILE A 144 -10.90 -17.75 19.81
N PRO A 145 -10.94 -17.89 21.17
CA PRO A 145 -11.30 -19.16 21.81
C PRO A 145 -12.72 -19.63 21.45
N ASP A 146 -13.66 -18.70 21.33
CA ASP A 146 -15.06 -19.01 21.00
C ASP A 146 -15.23 -19.34 19.50
N MET A 147 -14.50 -18.64 18.63
CA MET A 147 -14.39 -19.00 17.21
C MET A 147 -13.85 -20.43 17.03
N GLN A 148 -12.82 -20.80 17.80
CA GLN A 148 -12.25 -22.15 17.76
C GLN A 148 -13.23 -23.23 18.27
N LYS A 149 -14.07 -22.92 19.27
CA LYS A 149 -15.13 -23.83 19.72
C LYS A 149 -16.18 -24.06 18.63
N THR A 150 -16.61 -22.97 17.97
CA THR A 150 -17.53 -23.03 16.83
C THR A 150 -16.95 -23.87 15.67
N ALA A 151 -15.69 -23.63 15.31
CA ALA A 151 -15.01 -24.40 14.26
C ALA A 151 -14.94 -25.90 14.58
N ARG A 152 -14.62 -26.28 15.82
CA ARG A 152 -14.61 -27.70 16.27
C ARG A 152 -16.01 -28.31 16.23
N ALA A 153 -17.05 -27.58 16.60
CA ALA A 153 -18.42 -28.07 16.53
C ALA A 153 -18.87 -28.30 15.07
N LEU A 154 -18.53 -27.39 14.18
CA LEU A 154 -18.81 -27.54 12.74
C LEU A 154 -18.07 -28.74 12.13
N ALA A 155 -16.79 -28.91 12.47
CA ALA A 155 -15.99 -30.06 12.02
C ALA A 155 -16.60 -31.40 12.47
N ALA A 156 -17.06 -31.47 13.74
CA ALA A 156 -17.75 -32.68 14.25
C ALA A 156 -19.07 -32.95 13.50
N LEU A 157 -19.86 -31.93 13.22
CA LEU A 157 -21.08 -32.05 12.44
C LEU A 157 -20.82 -32.52 11.00
N ASP A 158 -19.79 -31.99 10.37
CA ASP A 158 -19.40 -32.40 9.01
C ASP A 158 -18.96 -33.88 8.98
N CYS A 159 -18.17 -34.33 9.93
CA CYS A 159 -17.79 -35.74 10.08
C CYS A 159 -19.03 -36.63 10.25
N ILE A 160 -19.96 -36.28 11.14
CA ILE A 160 -21.18 -37.08 11.37
C ILE A 160 -22.04 -37.09 10.10
N ALA A 161 -22.23 -35.97 9.43
CA ALA A 161 -23.00 -35.88 8.20
C ALA A 161 -22.37 -36.72 7.07
N SER A 162 -21.05 -36.71 6.96
CA SER A 162 -20.32 -37.49 5.95
C SER A 162 -20.41 -38.98 6.20
N LEU A 163 -20.26 -39.44 7.45
CA LEU A 163 -20.42 -40.85 7.83
C LEU A 163 -21.86 -41.32 7.63
N SER A 164 -22.87 -40.51 7.95
CA SER A 164 -24.26 -40.83 7.74
C SER A 164 -24.58 -41.01 6.26
N ARG A 165 -24.05 -40.15 5.37
CA ARG A 165 -24.21 -40.30 3.91
C ARG A 165 -23.54 -41.57 3.38
N ALA A 166 -22.35 -41.89 3.85
CA ALA A 166 -21.65 -43.10 3.48
C ALA A 166 -22.47 -44.35 3.87
N ALA A 167 -22.94 -44.39 5.13
CA ALA A 167 -23.77 -45.51 5.61
C ALA A 167 -25.12 -45.70 4.87
N LEU A 168 -25.69 -44.60 4.34
CA LEU A 168 -26.91 -44.68 3.53
C LEU A 168 -26.65 -45.13 2.09
N LYS A 169 -25.44 -44.90 1.58
CA LYS A 169 -25.06 -45.26 0.20
C LYS A 169 -24.67 -46.74 0.08
N ASP A 170 -24.23 -47.37 1.16
CA ASP A 170 -23.79 -48.77 1.22
C ASP A 170 -24.95 -49.74 1.63
N ARG A 171 -26.19 -49.26 1.66
CA ARG A 171 -27.42 -50.05 1.80
C ARG A 171 -28.11 -50.24 0.44
#